data_078cc35235105c433d2c68214a542763
#
_entry.id   078cc35235105c433d2c68214a542763
#
_cell.length_a   1.000
_cell.length_b   1.000
_cell.length_c   1.000
_cell.angle_alpha   90.00
_cell.angle_beta   90.00
_cell.angle_gamma   90.00
#
_symmetry.space_group_name_H-M   'P 1'
#
loop_
_entity.id
_entity.type
_entity.pdbx_description
1 polymer ?
#
loop_
_entity_poly.entity_id
_entity_poly.type
_entity_poly.pdbx_seq_one_letter_code
_entity_poly.pdbx_strand_id
1 'polypeptide(L)'
;MSVTKGNRRDSSVEFDNNYFKIHDDAVRLIRNKFGASKDIREEAVNYIRVVSSKILSDILDIGKYIRIANSIYPKNKTELEERRVHQDKAIGLCYDLLTKYQLIMRTLGTKDDKYTVEAGNIVHENNCLKAWRSSDNKRFKDLG
;
A
#
# COMPACT_ATOMS: atom_id res chain seq x y z
N MET A 1 -15.11 -5.34 21.77
CA MET A 1 -15.03 -4.01 22.35
C MET A 1 -14.82 -2.99 21.26
N SER A 2 -15.65 -1.99 21.21
CA SER A 2 -15.45 -0.93 20.23
C SER A 2 -14.27 -0.04 20.66
N VAL A 3 -13.41 0.27 19.71
CA VAL A 3 -12.36 1.24 19.91
C VAL A 3 -13.01 2.59 20.22
N THR A 4 -12.48 3.34 21.19
CA THR A 4 -13.03 4.65 21.52
C THR A 4 -13.01 5.55 20.28
N LYS A 5 -13.94 6.51 20.22
CA LYS A 5 -14.05 7.41 19.07
C LYS A 5 -12.74 8.16 18.79
N GLY A 6 -12.01 8.55 19.85
CA GLY A 6 -10.71 9.19 19.72
C GLY A 6 -9.65 8.28 19.10
N ASN A 7 -9.58 7.02 19.55
CA ASN A 7 -8.63 6.05 19.03
C ASN A 7 -8.91 5.70 17.56
N ARG A 8 -10.19 5.64 17.16
CA ARG A 8 -10.55 5.43 15.76
C ARG A 8 -10.06 6.57 14.88
N ARG A 9 -10.22 7.81 15.35
CA ARG A 9 -9.79 9.00 14.62
C ARG A 9 -8.28 9.02 14.45
N ASP A 10 -7.54 8.74 15.52
CA ASP A 10 -6.07 8.72 15.51
C ASP A 10 -5.55 7.64 14.57
N SER A 11 -6.12 6.43 14.62
CA SER A 11 -5.75 5.33 13.72
C SER A 11 -6.03 5.67 12.26
N SER A 12 -7.17 6.29 11.97
CA SER A 12 -7.54 6.70 10.62
C SER A 12 -6.59 7.75 10.08
N VAL A 13 -6.23 8.75 10.88
CA VAL A 13 -5.30 9.82 10.49
C VAL A 13 -3.91 9.24 10.21
N GLU A 14 -3.41 8.35 11.07
CA GLU A 14 -2.13 7.69 10.88
C GLU A 14 -2.11 6.87 9.58
N PHE A 15 -3.17 6.14 9.32
CA PHE A 15 -3.34 5.33 8.11
C PHE A 15 -3.26 6.18 6.85
N ASP A 16 -4.01 7.27 6.81
CA ASP A 16 -4.05 8.18 5.67
C ASP A 16 -2.71 8.88 5.47
N ASN A 17 -2.09 9.36 6.55
CA ASN A 17 -0.81 10.04 6.49
C ASN A 17 0.28 9.11 5.93
N ASN A 18 0.31 7.85 6.36
CA ASN A 18 1.28 6.89 5.87
C ASN A 18 1.03 6.55 4.41
N TYR A 19 -0.24 6.40 4.01
CA TYR A 19 -0.61 6.15 2.62
C TYR A 19 -0.16 7.31 1.72
N PHE A 20 -0.38 8.56 2.14
CA PHE A 20 0.05 9.73 1.38
C PHE A 20 1.56 9.82 1.27
N LYS A 21 2.31 9.43 2.30
CA LYS A 21 3.77 9.34 2.22
C LYS A 21 4.21 8.33 1.17
N ILE A 22 3.59 7.16 1.12
CA ILE A 22 3.88 6.13 0.12
C ILE A 22 3.68 6.71 -1.28
N HIS A 23 2.58 7.40 -1.52
CA HIS A 23 2.31 8.04 -2.80
C HIS A 23 3.34 9.11 -3.14
N ASP A 24 3.61 10.03 -2.22
CA ASP A 24 4.49 11.16 -2.48
C ASP A 24 5.94 10.72 -2.68
N ASP A 25 6.39 9.72 -1.92
CA ASP A 25 7.72 9.15 -2.07
C ASP A 25 7.85 8.39 -3.39
N ALA A 26 6.79 7.69 -3.82
CA ALA A 26 6.77 7.03 -5.13
C ALA A 26 6.93 8.04 -6.26
N VAL A 27 6.18 9.15 -6.22
CA VAL A 27 6.28 10.22 -7.23
C VAL A 27 7.69 10.78 -7.26
N ARG A 28 8.31 10.98 -6.10
CA ARG A 28 9.67 11.50 -6.00
C ARG A 28 10.70 10.53 -6.56
N LEU A 29 10.59 9.25 -6.22
CA LEU A 29 11.47 8.20 -6.75
C LEU A 29 11.35 8.10 -8.27
N ILE A 30 10.15 8.13 -8.80
CA ILE A 30 9.90 8.08 -10.24
C ILE A 30 10.52 9.31 -10.93
N ARG A 31 10.30 10.50 -10.38
CA ARG A 31 10.84 11.74 -10.93
C ARG A 31 12.36 11.69 -11.01
N ASN A 32 13.00 11.10 -10.03
CA ASN A 32 14.46 10.95 -9.95
C ASN A 32 14.96 9.67 -10.61
N LYS A 33 14.11 8.97 -11.34
CA LYS A 33 14.43 7.72 -12.04
C LYS A 33 15.10 6.70 -11.12
N PHE A 34 14.61 6.62 -9.86
CA PHE A 34 15.10 5.69 -8.84
C PHE A 34 16.62 5.80 -8.61
N GLY A 35 17.17 6.99 -8.75
CA GLY A 35 18.60 7.23 -8.58
C GLY A 35 19.47 6.79 -9.74
N ALA A 36 18.89 6.48 -10.89
CA ALA A 36 19.64 6.03 -12.07
C ALA A 36 20.56 7.13 -12.63
N SER A 37 21.68 6.71 -13.21
CA SER A 37 22.61 7.61 -13.89
C SER A 37 21.92 8.32 -15.06
N LYS A 38 22.40 9.53 -15.39
CA LYS A 38 21.92 10.29 -16.55
C LYS A 38 22.23 9.57 -17.86
N ASP A 39 23.20 8.68 -17.87
CA ASP A 39 23.68 7.96 -19.06
C ASP A 39 23.04 6.57 -19.20
N ILE A 40 21.89 6.34 -18.55
CA ILE A 40 21.22 5.05 -18.66
C ILE A 40 20.73 4.79 -20.09
N ARG A 41 20.76 3.51 -20.46
CA ARG A 41 20.31 3.08 -21.78
C ARG A 41 18.82 3.35 -21.97
N GLU A 42 18.42 3.59 -23.21
CA GLU A 42 17.01 3.81 -23.57
C GLU A 42 16.09 2.67 -23.11
N GLU A 43 16.57 1.44 -23.17
CA GLU A 43 15.84 0.27 -22.69
C GLU A 43 15.51 0.38 -21.22
N ALA A 44 16.47 0.84 -20.40
CA ALA A 44 16.26 1.04 -18.98
C ALA A 44 15.28 2.19 -18.72
N VAL A 45 15.32 3.25 -19.52
CA VAL A 45 14.36 4.36 -19.43
C VAL A 45 12.95 3.84 -19.72
N ASN A 46 12.78 3.02 -20.74
CA ASN A 46 11.49 2.40 -21.08
C ASN A 46 10.99 1.49 -19.96
N TYR A 47 11.89 0.68 -19.39
CA TYR A 47 11.56 -0.19 -18.27
C TYR A 47 11.08 0.62 -17.07
N ILE A 48 11.80 1.69 -16.71
CA ILE A 48 11.42 2.60 -15.62
C ILE A 48 10.01 3.15 -15.87
N ARG A 49 9.71 3.60 -17.08
CA ARG A 49 8.41 4.17 -17.41
C ARG A 49 7.29 3.16 -17.23
N VAL A 50 7.47 1.93 -17.74
CA VAL A 50 6.45 0.87 -17.62
C VAL A 50 6.22 0.48 -16.17
N VAL A 51 7.29 0.23 -15.43
CA VAL A 51 7.18 -0.18 -14.02
C VAL A 51 6.63 0.94 -13.16
N SER A 52 7.04 2.19 -13.43
CA SER A 52 6.53 3.38 -12.72
C SER A 52 5.02 3.49 -12.85
N SER A 53 4.48 3.29 -14.04
CA SER A 53 3.03 3.30 -14.29
C SER A 53 2.32 2.24 -13.44
N LYS A 54 2.89 1.05 -13.34
CA LYS A 54 2.31 -0.04 -12.56
C LYS A 54 2.44 0.21 -11.05
N ILE A 55 3.54 0.81 -10.61
CA ILE A 55 3.72 1.21 -9.21
C ILE A 55 2.63 2.20 -8.80
N LEU A 56 2.40 3.23 -9.60
CA LEU A 56 1.36 4.22 -9.33
C LEU A 56 -0.03 3.58 -9.36
N SER A 57 -0.28 2.68 -10.31
CA SER A 57 -1.54 1.94 -10.38
C SER A 57 -1.79 1.12 -9.12
N ASP A 58 -0.77 0.41 -8.63
CA ASP A 58 -0.87 -0.37 -7.39
C ASP A 58 -1.20 0.53 -6.20
N ILE A 59 -0.52 1.68 -6.09
CA ILE A 59 -0.76 2.61 -4.99
C ILE A 59 -2.19 3.13 -5.01
N LEU A 60 -2.68 3.51 -6.18
CA LEU A 60 -4.06 3.99 -6.35
C LEU A 60 -5.07 2.89 -5.99
N ASP A 61 -4.80 1.66 -6.38
CA ASP A 61 -5.68 0.52 -6.10
C ASP A 61 -5.66 0.15 -4.61
N ILE A 62 -4.50 0.21 -3.94
CA ILE A 62 -4.42 0.01 -2.49
C ILE A 62 -5.37 0.97 -1.79
N GLY A 63 -5.30 2.26 -2.12
CA GLY A 63 -6.19 3.27 -1.54
C GLY A 63 -7.66 3.02 -1.87
N LYS A 64 -7.95 2.58 -3.08
CA LYS A 64 -9.30 2.23 -3.52
C LYS A 64 -9.88 1.10 -2.66
N TYR A 65 -9.14 0.01 -2.49
CA TYR A 65 -9.64 -1.15 -1.74
C TYR A 65 -9.78 -0.85 -0.25
N ILE A 66 -8.88 -0.05 0.32
CA ILE A 66 -9.01 0.42 1.69
C ILE A 66 -10.33 1.19 1.87
N ARG A 67 -10.62 2.13 0.97
CA ARG A 67 -11.83 2.94 1.04
C ARG A 67 -13.10 2.12 0.85
N ILE A 68 -13.09 1.17 -0.09
CA ILE A 68 -14.24 0.28 -0.32
C ILE A 68 -14.48 -0.56 0.93
N ALA A 69 -13.46 -1.21 1.46
CA ALA A 69 -13.59 -2.02 2.67
C ALA A 69 -14.12 -1.20 3.84
N ASN A 70 -13.60 0.01 4.02
CA ASN A 70 -14.01 0.89 5.11
C ASN A 70 -15.45 1.39 4.96
N SER A 71 -15.98 1.41 3.74
CA SER A 71 -17.37 1.81 3.49
C SER A 71 -18.38 0.71 3.82
N ILE A 72 -17.93 -0.54 3.97
CA ILE A 72 -18.77 -1.68 4.28
C ILE A 72 -18.78 -1.87 5.81
N TYR A 73 -19.89 -1.51 6.46
CA TYR A 73 -20.11 -1.86 7.86
C TYR A 73 -20.96 -3.14 7.88
N PRO A 74 -20.35 -4.30 8.20
CA PRO A 74 -21.03 -5.57 7.98
C PRO A 74 -22.21 -5.78 8.96
N LYS A 75 -23.35 -6.17 8.41
CA LYS A 75 -24.55 -6.54 9.17
C LYS A 75 -24.77 -8.05 9.15
N ASN A 76 -24.08 -8.75 8.28
CA ASN A 76 -24.20 -10.20 8.13
C ASN A 76 -22.86 -10.76 7.64
N LYS A 77 -22.79 -12.09 7.58
CA LYS A 77 -21.59 -12.80 7.17
C LYS A 77 -21.15 -12.47 5.74
N THR A 78 -22.11 -12.34 4.83
CA THR A 78 -21.80 -12.04 3.44
C THR A 78 -21.11 -10.68 3.31
N GLU A 79 -21.61 -9.67 4.00
CA GLU A 79 -20.99 -8.33 3.99
C GLU A 79 -19.63 -8.34 4.65
N LEU A 80 -19.44 -9.14 5.69
CA LEU A 80 -18.14 -9.29 6.35
C LEU A 80 -17.10 -9.91 5.39
N GLU A 81 -17.50 -10.94 4.65
CA GLU A 81 -16.64 -11.57 3.65
C GLU A 81 -16.28 -10.59 2.52
N GLU A 82 -17.24 -9.79 2.08
CA GLU A 82 -17.03 -8.76 1.07
C GLU A 82 -16.00 -7.73 1.54
N ARG A 83 -16.11 -7.25 2.78
CA ARG A 83 -15.13 -6.34 3.38
C ARG A 83 -13.74 -6.98 3.42
N ARG A 84 -13.65 -8.24 3.82
CA ARG A 84 -12.38 -8.99 3.87
C ARG A 84 -11.73 -9.14 2.51
N VAL A 85 -12.51 -9.38 1.47
CA VAL A 85 -11.97 -9.49 0.11
C VAL A 85 -11.22 -8.22 -0.27
N HIS A 86 -11.77 -7.05 0.03
CA HIS A 86 -11.12 -5.78 -0.28
C HIS A 86 -9.89 -5.53 0.61
N GLN A 87 -9.95 -5.88 1.88
CA GLN A 87 -8.78 -5.83 2.76
C GLN A 87 -7.66 -6.72 2.23
N ASP A 88 -7.98 -7.94 1.81
CA ASP A 88 -7.00 -8.90 1.29
C ASP A 88 -6.40 -8.42 -0.02
N LYS A 89 -7.18 -7.77 -0.89
CA LYS A 89 -6.67 -7.17 -2.12
C LYS A 89 -5.65 -6.07 -1.83
N ALA A 90 -5.94 -5.20 -0.87
CA ALA A 90 -5.01 -4.15 -0.47
C ALA A 90 -3.72 -4.74 0.10
N ILE A 91 -3.82 -5.77 0.95
CA ILE A 91 -2.66 -6.47 1.51
C ILE A 91 -1.81 -7.09 0.40
N GLY A 92 -2.43 -7.80 -0.53
CA GLY A 92 -1.73 -8.42 -1.66
C GLY A 92 -1.01 -7.41 -2.53
N LEU A 93 -1.63 -6.26 -2.78
CA LEU A 93 -1.01 -5.19 -3.56
C LEU A 93 0.19 -4.55 -2.86
N CYS A 94 0.19 -4.50 -1.54
CA CYS A 94 1.37 -4.03 -0.80
C CYS A 94 2.58 -4.93 -1.07
N TYR A 95 2.40 -6.25 -1.05
CA TYR A 95 3.46 -7.20 -1.38
C TYR A 95 3.92 -7.04 -2.83
N ASP A 96 2.97 -6.91 -3.75
CA ASP A 96 3.27 -6.73 -5.16
C ASP A 96 4.02 -5.42 -5.43
N LEU A 97 3.64 -4.36 -4.75
CA LEU A 97 4.31 -3.08 -4.82
C LEU A 97 5.78 -3.18 -4.36
N LEU A 98 6.03 -3.85 -3.25
CA LEU A 98 7.40 -4.10 -2.77
C LEU A 98 8.23 -4.86 -3.80
N THR A 99 7.64 -5.87 -4.42
CA THR A 99 8.31 -6.66 -5.46
C THR A 99 8.67 -5.78 -6.66
N LYS A 100 7.77 -4.90 -7.09
CA LYS A 100 8.04 -3.98 -8.20
C LYS A 100 9.22 -3.05 -7.91
N TYR A 101 9.26 -2.50 -6.70
CA TYR A 101 10.42 -1.68 -6.28
C TYR A 101 11.71 -2.48 -6.28
N GLN A 102 11.69 -3.69 -5.74
CA GLN A 102 12.86 -4.57 -5.74
C GLN A 102 13.36 -4.85 -7.15
N LEU A 103 12.45 -5.15 -8.06
CA LEU A 103 12.80 -5.43 -9.46
C LEU A 103 13.43 -4.23 -10.15
N ILE A 104 12.88 -3.04 -9.96
CA ILE A 104 13.41 -1.84 -10.61
C ILE A 104 14.78 -1.46 -10.04
N MET A 105 14.95 -1.53 -8.73
CA MET A 105 16.23 -1.23 -8.08
C MET A 105 17.31 -2.23 -8.50
N ARG A 106 16.94 -3.50 -8.57
CA ARG A 106 17.82 -4.58 -9.01
C ARG A 106 18.24 -4.39 -10.47
N THR A 107 17.29 -4.07 -11.34
CA THR A 107 17.56 -3.85 -12.77
C THR A 107 18.48 -2.68 -13.00
N LEU A 108 18.31 -1.59 -12.26
CA LEU A 108 19.13 -0.39 -12.38
C LEU A 108 20.48 -0.53 -11.66
N GLY A 109 20.60 -1.49 -10.74
CA GLY A 109 21.81 -1.64 -9.93
C GLY A 109 22.08 -0.44 -9.01
N THR A 110 21.06 0.34 -8.69
CA THR A 110 21.19 1.53 -7.86
C THR A 110 20.91 1.22 -6.40
N LYS A 111 21.52 2.00 -5.51
CA LYS A 111 21.22 2.01 -4.08
C LYS A 111 20.67 3.39 -3.75
N ASP A 112 19.41 3.43 -3.32
CA ASP A 112 18.77 4.68 -2.94
C ASP A 112 18.22 4.53 -1.53
N ASP A 113 18.69 5.39 -0.61
CA ASP A 113 18.23 5.41 0.77
C ASP A 113 16.73 5.72 0.84
N LYS A 114 16.22 6.49 -0.11
CA LYS A 114 14.80 6.82 -0.20
C LYS A 114 13.95 5.59 -0.49
N TYR A 115 14.49 4.65 -1.27
CA TYR A 115 13.82 3.36 -1.49
C TYR A 115 13.67 2.59 -0.19
N THR A 116 14.69 2.57 0.65
CA THR A 116 14.63 1.89 1.95
C THR A 116 13.54 2.50 2.84
N VAL A 117 13.43 3.84 2.84
CA VAL A 117 12.36 4.54 3.57
C VAL A 117 11.00 4.17 3.01
N GLU A 118 10.85 4.18 1.69
CA GLU A 118 9.59 3.83 1.02
C GLU A 118 9.17 2.38 1.34
N ALA A 119 10.12 1.45 1.26
CA ALA A 119 9.85 0.04 1.60
C ALA A 119 9.38 -0.09 3.05
N GLY A 120 9.98 0.63 3.97
CA GLY A 120 9.57 0.66 5.37
C GLY A 120 8.15 1.18 5.54
N ASN A 121 7.78 2.23 4.81
CA ASN A 121 6.43 2.79 4.84
C ASN A 121 5.39 1.81 4.30
N ILE A 122 5.72 1.07 3.24
CA ILE A 122 4.83 0.05 2.66
C ILE A 122 4.64 -1.11 3.64
N VAL A 123 5.72 -1.58 4.27
CA VAL A 123 5.63 -2.64 5.29
C VAL A 123 4.75 -2.18 6.45
N HIS A 124 4.92 -0.94 6.90
CA HIS A 124 4.11 -0.37 7.99
C HIS A 124 2.63 -0.34 7.60
N GLU A 125 2.31 0.14 6.39
CA GLU A 125 0.93 0.15 5.89
C GLU A 125 0.35 -1.24 5.85
N ASN A 126 1.12 -2.22 5.36
CA ASN A 126 0.67 -3.60 5.29
C ASN A 126 0.39 -4.18 6.69
N ASN A 127 1.23 -3.86 7.66
CA ASN A 127 1.02 -4.28 9.05
C ASN A 127 -0.25 -3.66 9.63
N CYS A 128 -0.54 -2.39 9.31
CA CYS A 128 -1.78 -1.73 9.71
C CYS A 128 -3.01 -2.41 9.09
N LEU A 129 -2.93 -2.79 7.81
CA LEU A 129 -4.01 -3.50 7.12
C LEU A 129 -4.28 -4.86 7.75
N LYS A 130 -3.23 -5.61 8.06
CA LYS A 130 -3.36 -6.92 8.72
C LYS A 130 -3.94 -6.79 10.12
N ALA A 131 -3.51 -5.78 10.89
CA ALA A 131 -4.04 -5.51 12.22
C ALA A 131 -5.53 -5.15 12.16
N TRP A 132 -5.93 -4.34 11.17
CA TRP A 132 -7.33 -3.99 10.94
C TRP A 132 -8.17 -5.23 10.62
N ARG A 133 -7.69 -6.08 9.71
CA ARG A 133 -8.35 -7.33 9.37
C ARG A 133 -8.50 -8.25 10.58
N SER A 134 -7.45 -8.37 11.38
CA SER A 134 -7.47 -9.16 12.61
C SER A 134 -8.45 -8.61 13.63
N SER A 135 -8.51 -7.29 13.78
CA SER A 135 -9.46 -6.60 14.66
C SER A 135 -10.91 -6.88 14.24
N ASP A 136 -11.18 -6.90 12.93
CA ASP A 136 -12.50 -7.23 12.38
C ASP A 136 -12.93 -8.63 12.74
N ASN A 137 -12.01 -9.60 12.76
CA ASN A 137 -12.33 -10.97 13.15
C ASN A 137 -12.88 -11.06 14.56
N LYS A 138 -12.41 -10.19 15.46
CA LYS A 138 -12.87 -10.11 16.83
C LYS A 138 -14.18 -9.31 16.93
N ARG A 139 -14.27 -8.17 16.24
CA ARG A 139 -15.43 -7.28 16.28
C ARG A 139 -16.69 -7.93 15.74
N PHE A 140 -16.54 -8.72 14.69
CA PHE A 140 -17.66 -9.28 13.93
C PHE A 140 -17.77 -10.80 14.05
N LYS A 141 -17.19 -11.38 15.09
CA LYS A 141 -17.19 -12.84 15.29
C LYS A 141 -18.61 -13.43 15.37
N ASP A 142 -19.57 -12.66 15.84
CA ASP A 142 -20.94 -13.13 16.03
C ASP A 142 -21.79 -13.06 14.76
N LEU A 143 -21.24 -12.53 13.69
CA LEU A 143 -21.92 -12.49 12.39
C LEU A 143 -21.74 -13.78 11.58
N GLY A 144 -20.78 -14.59 12.00
CA GLY A 144 -20.46 -15.82 11.32
C GLY A 144 -21.24 -16.98 11.78
#